data_866e16792b16602b1a3055e2980b8aa5
#
_entry.id   866e16792b16602b1a3055e2980b8aa5
#
_cell.length_a   1.000
_cell.length_b   1.000
_cell.length_c   1.000
_cell.angle_alpha   90.00
_cell.angle_beta   90.00
_cell.angle_gamma   90.00
#
_symmetry.space_group_name_H-M   'P 1'
#
loop_
_entity.id
_entity.type
_entity.pdbx_description
1 polymer ?
#
loop_
_entity_poly.entity_id
_entity_poly.type
_entity_poly.pdbx_seq_one_letter_code
_entity_poly.pdbx_strand_id
1 'polypeptide(L)'
;LCDKAKEILERLDPTMPYLFVRYCEENYRRDIKKILQLSGVDRLVTILDPKTRKPIQRPIYEVAASHLARRTFIGNLYKQVHDPALISSLTGHAENSKSFERYRAIDDDIKRDVLKYIQ
;
A
#
# COMPACT_ATOMS: atom_id res chain seq x y z
N LEU A 1 8.20 17.07 -4.85
CA LEU A 1 8.73 15.71 -5.05
C LEU A 1 9.93 15.52 -4.14
N CYS A 2 10.03 14.35 -3.48
CA CYS A 2 11.23 13.99 -2.72
C CYS A 2 12.42 13.74 -3.68
N ASP A 3 13.65 13.85 -3.15
CA ASP A 3 14.86 13.77 -3.98
C ASP A 3 14.98 12.43 -4.72
N LYS A 4 14.56 11.33 -4.08
CA LYS A 4 14.51 10.01 -4.72
C LYS A 4 13.58 9.96 -5.93
N ALA A 5 12.45 10.64 -5.87
CA ALA A 5 11.52 10.71 -7.00
C ALA A 5 12.10 11.58 -8.13
N LYS A 6 12.81 12.66 -7.82
CA LYS A 6 13.51 13.46 -8.82
C LYS A 6 14.60 12.65 -9.52
N GLU A 7 15.43 11.93 -8.77
CA GLU A 7 16.47 11.04 -9.30
C GLU A 7 15.90 9.99 -10.27
N ILE A 8 14.73 9.43 -9.96
CA ILE A 8 14.06 8.48 -10.86
C ILE A 8 13.60 9.19 -12.15
N LEU A 9 13.01 10.37 -12.03
CA LEU A 9 12.53 11.13 -13.19
C LEU A 9 13.67 11.56 -14.11
N GLU A 10 14.83 11.93 -13.58
CA GLU A 10 16.02 12.31 -14.34
C GLU A 10 16.61 11.17 -15.19
N ARG A 11 16.33 9.91 -14.81
CA ARG A 11 16.74 8.73 -15.57
C ARG A 11 15.82 8.38 -16.72
N LEU A 12 14.64 9.00 -16.79
CA LEU A 12 13.68 8.72 -17.84
C LEU A 12 14.08 9.46 -19.14
N ASP A 13 13.80 8.84 -20.28
CA ASP A 13 14.05 9.44 -21.59
C ASP A 13 13.09 10.62 -21.84
N PRO A 14 13.60 11.87 -21.92
CA PRO A 14 12.76 13.04 -22.11
C PRO A 14 12.09 13.11 -23.50
N THR A 15 12.51 12.26 -24.43
CA THR A 15 11.94 12.22 -25.80
C THR A 15 10.68 11.36 -25.88
N MET A 16 10.40 10.59 -24.84
CA MET A 16 9.20 9.75 -24.79
C MET A 16 7.94 10.59 -24.52
N PRO A 17 6.83 10.34 -25.25
CA PRO A 17 5.59 11.09 -25.09
C PRO A 17 4.90 10.88 -23.74
N TYR A 18 5.32 9.89 -22.97
CA TYR A 18 4.81 9.55 -21.66
C TYR A 18 5.96 9.31 -20.69
N LEU A 19 5.78 9.75 -19.43
CA LEU A 19 6.73 9.52 -18.34
C LEU A 19 7.05 8.03 -18.12
N PHE A 20 6.05 7.17 -18.32
CA PHE A 20 6.20 5.72 -18.16
C PHE A 20 5.65 5.00 -19.39
N VAL A 21 6.29 3.91 -19.77
CA VAL A 21 5.77 3.04 -20.82
C VAL A 21 4.38 2.55 -20.44
N ARG A 22 3.44 2.65 -21.37
CA ARG A 22 2.09 2.17 -21.16
C ARG A 22 2.10 0.65 -20.96
N TYR A 23 1.69 0.22 -19.79
CA TYR A 23 1.73 -1.18 -19.40
C TYR A 23 0.31 -1.71 -19.18
N CYS A 24 0.01 -2.88 -19.72
CA CYS A 24 -1.29 -3.52 -19.56
C CYS A 24 -1.50 -3.92 -18.09
N GLU A 25 -2.70 -3.68 -17.54
CA GLU A 25 -3.02 -3.96 -16.15
C GLU A 25 -2.83 -5.43 -15.78
N GLU A 26 -3.14 -6.35 -16.67
CA GLU A 26 -2.96 -7.79 -16.44
C GLU A 26 -1.48 -8.15 -16.30
N ASN A 27 -0.64 -7.64 -17.18
CA ASN A 27 0.81 -7.82 -17.11
C ASN A 27 1.36 -7.22 -15.82
N TYR A 28 0.93 -6.02 -15.45
CA TYR A 28 1.35 -5.36 -14.23
C TYR A 28 1.00 -6.20 -12.98
N ARG A 29 -0.23 -6.73 -12.90
CA ARG A 29 -0.64 -7.59 -11.79
C ARG A 29 0.15 -8.89 -11.73
N ARG A 30 0.41 -9.50 -12.89
CA ARG A 30 1.24 -10.72 -12.97
C ARG A 30 2.66 -10.46 -12.51
N ASP A 31 3.25 -9.39 -12.98
CA ASP A 31 4.66 -9.09 -12.73
C ASP A 31 4.90 -8.63 -11.30
N ILE A 32 3.98 -7.89 -10.66
CA ILE A 32 4.03 -7.62 -9.22
C ILE A 32 4.09 -8.92 -8.42
N LYS A 33 3.23 -9.88 -8.72
CA LYS A 33 3.21 -11.18 -8.03
C LYS A 33 4.53 -11.91 -8.20
N LYS A 34 5.04 -11.96 -9.43
CA LYS A 34 6.32 -12.59 -9.75
C LYS A 34 7.50 -11.91 -9.05
N ILE A 35 7.54 -10.59 -9.01
CA ILE A 35 8.59 -9.83 -8.32
C ILE A 35 8.57 -10.14 -6.83
N LEU A 36 7.41 -10.10 -6.17
CA LEU A 36 7.29 -10.42 -4.75
C LEU A 36 7.72 -11.86 -4.45
N GLN A 37 7.34 -12.82 -5.29
CA GLN A 37 7.73 -14.20 -5.16
C GLN A 37 9.25 -14.37 -5.29
N LEU A 38 9.87 -13.78 -6.31
CA LEU A 38 11.32 -13.83 -6.54
C LEU A 38 12.12 -13.13 -5.45
N SER A 39 11.54 -12.10 -4.83
CA SER A 39 12.15 -11.36 -3.72
C SER A 39 11.97 -12.05 -2.37
N GLY A 40 11.38 -13.25 -2.32
CA GLY A 40 11.15 -13.99 -1.07
C GLY A 40 10.12 -13.35 -0.14
N VAL A 41 9.25 -12.49 -0.66
CA VAL A 41 8.16 -11.88 0.13
C VAL A 41 6.96 -12.81 0.13
N ASP A 42 7.00 -13.81 1.01
CA ASP A 42 6.08 -14.95 1.04
C ASP A 42 5.18 -15.02 2.29
N ARG A 43 5.23 -14.00 3.16
CA ARG A 43 4.43 -13.99 4.38
C ARG A 43 2.95 -14.33 4.11
N LEU A 44 2.37 -15.16 4.98
CA LEU A 44 0.97 -15.52 4.90
C LEU A 44 0.07 -14.34 5.29
N VAL A 45 -0.98 -14.14 4.52
CA VAL A 45 -2.04 -13.17 4.80
C VAL A 45 -3.39 -13.86 4.80
N THR A 46 -4.27 -13.46 5.70
CA THR A 46 -5.64 -13.98 5.75
C THR A 46 -6.52 -13.17 4.81
N ILE A 47 -7.18 -13.86 3.90
CA ILE A 47 -8.17 -13.28 2.99
C ILE A 47 -9.48 -14.05 3.11
N LEU A 48 -10.59 -13.46 2.67
CA LEU A 48 -11.84 -14.18 2.53
C LEU A 48 -11.89 -14.87 1.18
N ASP A 49 -12.14 -16.17 1.20
CA ASP A 49 -12.39 -16.92 -0.03
C ASP A 49 -13.60 -16.32 -0.78
N PRO A 50 -13.45 -15.98 -2.07
CA PRO A 50 -14.53 -15.32 -2.83
C PRO A 50 -15.81 -16.14 -2.92
N LYS A 51 -15.71 -17.48 -2.89
CA LYS A 51 -16.84 -18.40 -3.05
C LYS A 51 -17.50 -18.74 -1.71
N THR A 52 -16.69 -19.13 -0.72
CA THR A 52 -17.18 -19.66 0.56
C THR A 52 -17.30 -18.60 1.64
N ARG A 53 -16.70 -17.40 1.44
CA ARG A 53 -16.59 -16.32 2.43
C ARG A 53 -15.88 -16.73 3.73
N LYS A 54 -15.24 -17.88 3.75
CA LYS A 54 -14.43 -18.32 4.88
C LYS A 54 -13.03 -17.73 4.83
N PRO A 55 -12.39 -17.46 5.99
CA PRO A 55 -11.01 -17.02 6.02
C PRO A 55 -10.08 -18.13 5.54
N ILE A 56 -9.21 -17.81 4.61
CA ILE A 56 -8.14 -18.68 4.10
C ILE A 56 -6.80 -17.95 4.17
N GLN A 57 -5.73 -18.69 4.35
CA GLN A 57 -4.37 -18.15 4.31
C GLN A 57 -3.74 -18.35 2.93
N ARG A 58 -3.14 -17.29 2.41
CA ARG A 58 -2.41 -17.30 1.15
C ARG A 58 -1.12 -16.51 1.27
N PRO A 59 -0.05 -16.89 0.56
CA PRO A 59 1.14 -16.05 0.46
C PRO A 59 0.79 -14.69 -0.15
N ILE A 60 1.41 -13.62 0.36
CA ILE A 60 1.08 -12.25 -0.08
C ILE A 60 1.28 -12.05 -1.58
N TYR A 61 2.26 -12.73 -2.19
CA TYR A 61 2.52 -12.62 -3.63
C TYR A 61 1.36 -13.17 -4.48
N GLU A 62 0.57 -14.13 -4.00
CA GLU A 62 -0.59 -14.64 -4.75
C GLU A 62 -1.75 -13.63 -4.79
N VAL A 63 -1.89 -12.81 -3.77
CA VAL A 63 -3.01 -11.88 -3.58
C VAL A 63 -2.65 -10.42 -3.83
N ALA A 64 -1.38 -10.16 -4.14
CA ALA A 64 -0.89 -8.83 -4.41
C ALA A 64 -1.60 -8.19 -5.61
N ALA A 65 -1.92 -6.91 -5.46
CA ALA A 65 -2.55 -6.09 -6.48
C ALA A 65 -1.92 -4.68 -6.46
N SER A 66 -2.25 -3.84 -7.44
CA SER A 66 -1.76 -2.47 -7.57
C SER A 66 -1.92 -1.62 -6.29
N HIS A 67 -2.99 -1.87 -5.54
CA HIS A 67 -3.24 -1.17 -4.27
C HIS A 67 -2.30 -1.56 -3.12
N LEU A 68 -1.47 -2.60 -3.28
CA LEU A 68 -0.53 -3.01 -2.23
C LEU A 68 0.45 -1.88 -1.89
N ALA A 69 1.02 -1.23 -2.90
CA ALA A 69 1.95 -0.12 -2.71
C ALA A 69 1.31 1.04 -1.91
N ARG A 70 0.08 1.43 -2.27
CA ARG A 70 -0.67 2.47 -1.56
C ARG A 70 -0.94 2.09 -0.09
N ARG A 71 -1.35 0.85 0.15
CA ARG A 71 -1.59 0.34 1.52
C ARG A 71 -0.30 0.34 2.35
N THR A 72 0.80 -0.11 1.77
CA THR A 72 2.11 -0.12 2.45
C THR A 72 2.57 1.30 2.77
N PHE A 73 2.43 2.22 1.83
CA PHE A 73 2.75 3.64 2.03
C PHE A 73 1.95 4.23 3.20
N ILE A 74 0.63 4.06 3.19
CA ILE A 74 -0.23 4.57 4.26
C ILE A 74 0.13 3.92 5.60
N GLY A 75 0.26 2.60 5.64
CA GLY A 75 0.59 1.88 6.88
C GLY A 75 1.94 2.29 7.48
N ASN A 76 2.94 2.57 6.65
CA ASN A 76 4.23 3.06 7.12
C ASN A 76 4.15 4.54 7.57
N LEU A 77 3.37 5.35 6.86
CA LEU A 77 3.21 6.76 7.19
C LEU A 77 2.46 6.94 8.50
N TYR A 78 1.43 6.12 8.77
CA TYR A 78 0.69 6.13 10.04
C TYR A 78 1.57 5.86 11.27
N LYS A 79 2.64 5.09 11.11
CA LYS A 79 3.59 4.84 12.22
C LYS A 79 4.42 6.06 12.59
N GLN A 80 4.53 7.03 11.70
CA GLN A 80 5.36 8.21 11.87
C GLN A 80 4.55 9.50 12.02
N VAL A 81 3.44 9.57 11.30
CA VAL A 81 2.55 10.74 11.24
C VAL A 81 1.16 10.31 11.71
N HIS A 82 0.78 10.77 12.90
CA HIS A 82 -0.51 10.43 13.51
C HIS A 82 -1.65 11.37 13.11
N ASP A 83 -1.55 12.00 11.94
CA ASP A 83 -2.57 12.88 11.38
C ASP A 83 -3.29 12.23 10.19
N PRO A 84 -4.52 11.70 10.38
CA PRO A 84 -5.28 11.08 9.31
C PRO A 84 -5.61 12.03 8.16
N ALA A 85 -5.85 13.33 8.44
CA ALA A 85 -6.21 14.31 7.42
C ALA A 85 -5.03 14.57 6.48
N LEU A 86 -3.82 14.73 7.04
CA LEU A 86 -2.60 14.90 6.27
C LEU A 86 -2.32 13.66 5.40
N ILE A 87 -2.46 12.46 5.96
CA ILE A 87 -2.24 11.21 5.22
C ILE A 87 -3.25 11.04 4.10
N SER A 88 -4.54 11.39 4.33
CA SER A 88 -5.56 11.29 3.31
C SER A 88 -5.30 12.25 2.15
N SER A 89 -4.84 13.47 2.43
CA SER A 89 -4.48 14.45 1.40
C SER A 89 -3.34 13.98 0.52
N LEU A 90 -2.30 13.39 1.11
CA LEU A 90 -1.14 12.85 0.40
C LEU A 90 -1.47 11.61 -0.45
N THR A 91 -2.47 10.86 -0.05
CA THR A 91 -2.85 9.61 -0.72
C THR A 91 -4.02 9.77 -1.70
N GLY A 92 -4.60 10.97 -1.79
CA GLY A 92 -5.73 11.26 -2.66
C GLY A 92 -7.02 10.53 -2.24
N HIS A 93 -7.18 10.23 -0.96
CA HIS A 93 -8.43 9.74 -0.42
C HIS A 93 -9.35 10.93 -0.10
N ALA A 94 -10.64 10.77 -0.40
CA ALA A 94 -11.64 11.71 0.10
C ALA A 94 -11.72 11.63 1.64
N GLU A 95 -11.91 12.75 2.29
CA GLU A 95 -12.19 12.79 3.73
C GLU A 95 -13.38 11.87 4.05
N ASN A 96 -13.23 11.05 5.10
CA ASN A 96 -14.25 10.08 5.53
C ASN A 96 -14.54 8.94 4.52
N SER A 97 -13.64 8.64 3.59
CA SER A 97 -13.84 7.50 2.69
C SER A 97 -13.79 6.18 3.47
N LYS A 98 -14.75 5.27 3.19
CA LYS A 98 -14.77 3.91 3.75
C LYS A 98 -13.46 3.14 3.47
N SER A 99 -12.75 3.50 2.41
CA SER A 99 -11.45 2.93 2.10
C SER A 99 -10.37 3.36 3.10
N PHE A 100 -10.49 4.57 3.65
CA PHE A 100 -9.57 5.11 4.64
C PHE A 100 -9.86 4.57 6.04
N GLU A 101 -11.11 4.26 6.37
CA GLU A 101 -11.48 3.65 7.65
C GLU A 101 -10.77 2.32 7.95
N ARG A 102 -10.33 1.62 6.91
CA ARG A 102 -9.55 0.38 7.08
C ARG A 102 -8.21 0.59 7.79
N TYR A 103 -7.74 1.82 7.85
CA TYR A 103 -6.49 2.18 8.55
C TYR A 103 -6.74 2.58 10.01
N ARG A 104 -8.01 2.71 10.44
CA ARG A 104 -8.37 3.00 11.85
C ARG A 104 -7.90 1.93 12.82
N ALA A 105 -7.76 0.68 12.39
CA ALA A 105 -7.19 -0.36 13.24
C ALA A 105 -5.76 -0.03 13.71
N ILE A 106 -4.98 0.62 12.83
CA ILE A 106 -3.63 1.09 13.17
C ILE A 106 -3.70 2.23 14.20
N ASP A 107 -4.69 3.11 14.06
CA ASP A 107 -4.96 4.22 14.97
C ASP A 107 -5.34 3.71 16.38
N ASP A 108 -6.13 2.65 16.46
CA ASP A 108 -6.52 2.04 17.73
C ASP A 108 -5.35 1.37 18.47
N ASP A 109 -4.40 0.79 17.75
CA ASP A 109 -3.17 0.26 18.35
C ASP A 109 -2.29 1.39 18.89
N ILE A 110 -2.18 2.50 18.16
CA ILE A 110 -1.47 3.71 18.62
C ILE A 110 -2.13 4.30 19.86
N LYS A 111 -3.46 4.39 19.88
CA LYS A 111 -4.21 4.85 21.06
C LYS A 111 -3.95 4.00 22.30
N ARG A 112 -3.90 2.68 22.14
CA ARG A 112 -3.55 1.77 23.25
C ARG A 112 -2.13 2.01 23.75
N ASP A 113 -1.19 2.27 22.86
CA ASP A 113 0.19 2.55 23.23
C ASP A 113 0.31 3.89 23.96
N VAL A 114 -0.39 4.94 23.52
CA VAL A 114 -0.44 6.23 24.22
C VAL A 114 -1.02 6.11 25.63
N LEU A 115 -2.05 5.27 25.83
CA LEU A 115 -2.64 5.05 27.14
C LEU A 115 -1.65 4.44 28.16
N LYS A 116 -0.62 3.74 27.72
CA LYS A 116 0.44 3.22 28.61
C LYS A 116 1.33 4.31 29.19
N TYR A 117 1.38 5.49 28.58
CA TYR A 117 2.17 6.64 29.07
C TYR A 117 1.40 7.55 30.02
N ILE A 118 0.10 7.30 30.24
CA ILE A 118 -0.77 8.10 31.10
C ILE A 118 -0.97 7.42 32.48
N GLN A 119 -0.50 6.19 32.64
CA GLN A 119 -0.44 5.45 33.90
C GLN A 119 0.91 5.68 34.58
#